data_8d8435671ad84d6fe01e0a60ee33409a
#
_entry.id   8d8435671ad84d6fe01e0a60ee33409a
#
_cell.length_a   1.000
_cell.length_b   1.000
_cell.length_c   1.000
_cell.angle_alpha   90.00
_cell.angle_beta   90.00
_cell.angle_gamma   90.00
#
_symmetry.space_group_name_H-M   'P 1'
#
loop_
_entity.id
_entity.type
_entity.pdbx_description
1 polymer ?
#
loop_
_entity_poly.entity_id
_entity_poly.type
_entity_poly.pdbx_seq_one_letter_code
_entity_poly.pdbx_strand_id
1 'polypeptide(L)'
;MDVLSGVRDNWFKLAASALLVFAATCSGSAEDKLTGGPTPSPPGAAAHFLELKDGDTVPTKVTVRFGLREMGVAPAGLDRPNSGHHHLLIDTDLPPLNEPIPNDFNHLHFGAGQTEAQVTLKPGPHTLQLLLGDKDHIPHSPPVMSPRIRVIASDATTSPQVAAASVKKRRHAQARSRNYRSSAAYRK
;
A
#
# COMPACT_ATOMS: atom_id res chain seq x y z
N MET A 1 17.23 -84.88 -63.28
CA MET A 1 17.07 -83.80 -64.24
C MET A 1 16.51 -82.65 -63.39
N ASP A 2 17.39 -81.86 -62.90
CA ASP A 2 17.64 -80.46 -63.27
C ASP A 2 16.48 -79.53 -62.87
N VAL A 3 16.64 -78.43 -62.28
CA VAL A 3 17.68 -77.37 -62.26
C VAL A 3 17.35 -76.46 -61.14
N LEU A 4 18.25 -76.22 -60.26
CA LEU A 4 18.88 -74.92 -59.86
C LEU A 4 18.11 -73.65 -60.15
N SER A 5 17.94 -72.86 -59.08
CA SER A 5 18.45 -71.50 -58.94
C SER A 5 17.64 -70.78 -57.84
N GLY A 6 18.12 -70.41 -56.75
CA GLY A 6 19.13 -69.41 -56.66
C GLY A 6 18.49 -68.04 -56.60
N VAL A 7 17.85 -67.71 -55.44
CA VAL A 7 17.41 -66.32 -55.20
C VAL A 7 18.18 -65.76 -54.02
N ARG A 8 18.95 -64.82 -54.40
CA ARG A 8 19.87 -64.06 -53.52
C ARG A 8 19.10 -63.13 -52.65
N ASP A 9 19.34 -63.27 -51.39
CA ASP A 9 18.83 -62.39 -50.34
C ASP A 9 19.34 -60.97 -50.54
N ASN A 10 18.42 -60.09 -50.70
CA ASN A 10 18.69 -58.66 -50.73
C ASN A 10 18.31 -58.07 -49.39
N TRP A 11 19.29 -57.96 -48.52
CA TRP A 11 19.17 -57.36 -47.26
C TRP A 11 19.26 -55.83 -47.42
N PHE A 12 18.15 -55.16 -47.56
CA PHE A 12 18.08 -53.76 -47.40
C PHE A 12 17.80 -53.45 -45.92
N LYS A 13 18.86 -53.18 -45.24
CA LYS A 13 18.80 -52.56 -43.90
C LYS A 13 18.32 -51.13 -44.06
N LEU A 14 17.06 -50.87 -43.87
CA LEU A 14 16.52 -49.55 -43.65
C LEU A 14 16.73 -49.22 -42.17
N ALA A 15 17.80 -48.49 -41.88
CA ALA A 15 17.97 -47.83 -40.62
C ALA A 15 16.99 -46.66 -40.53
N ALA A 16 15.85 -46.92 -39.92
CA ALA A 16 14.93 -45.85 -39.56
C ALA A 16 15.52 -45.10 -38.37
N SER A 17 16.22 -43.99 -38.63
CA SER A 17 16.56 -43.01 -37.60
C SER A 17 15.29 -42.32 -37.13
N ALA A 18 14.76 -42.79 -36.02
CA ALA A 18 13.70 -42.10 -35.32
C ALA A 18 14.29 -40.84 -34.70
N LEU A 19 14.14 -39.73 -35.39
CA LEU A 19 14.40 -38.38 -34.83
C LEU A 19 13.27 -38.10 -33.84
N LEU A 20 13.54 -38.36 -32.55
CA LEU A 20 12.67 -37.89 -31.45
C LEU A 20 12.78 -36.36 -31.39
N VAL A 21 11.88 -35.67 -32.06
CA VAL A 21 11.65 -34.26 -31.84
C VAL A 21 10.92 -34.14 -30.50
N PHE A 22 11.69 -33.85 -29.46
CA PHE A 22 11.15 -33.46 -28.17
C PHE A 22 10.56 -32.04 -28.34
N ALA A 23 9.32 -31.98 -28.79
CA ALA A 23 8.55 -30.74 -28.73
C ALA A 23 8.30 -30.45 -27.23
N ALA A 24 9.18 -29.63 -26.64
CA ALA A 24 8.89 -29.00 -25.36
C ALA A 24 7.67 -28.10 -25.58
N THR A 25 6.49 -28.65 -25.39
CA THR A 25 5.29 -27.86 -25.24
C THR A 25 5.43 -27.13 -23.92
N CYS A 26 5.94 -25.90 -24.00
CA CYS A 26 5.79 -24.92 -22.94
C CYS A 26 4.28 -24.64 -22.84
N SER A 27 3.59 -25.48 -22.08
CA SER A 27 2.23 -25.20 -21.65
C SER A 27 2.34 -24.02 -20.65
N GLY A 28 2.48 -22.81 -21.19
CA GLY A 28 2.13 -21.63 -20.45
C GLY A 28 0.65 -21.77 -20.11
N SER A 29 0.38 -22.20 -18.89
CA SER A 29 -0.95 -22.03 -18.32
C SER A 29 -1.21 -20.53 -18.33
N ALA A 30 -1.90 -20.05 -19.37
CA ALA A 30 -2.69 -18.84 -19.24
C ALA A 30 -3.70 -19.21 -18.17
N GLU A 31 -3.37 -18.86 -16.91
CA GLU A 31 -4.38 -18.84 -15.87
C GLU A 31 -5.46 -17.90 -16.40
N ASP A 32 -6.59 -18.47 -16.78
CA ASP A 32 -7.82 -17.72 -16.99
C ASP A 32 -8.01 -16.91 -15.72
N LYS A 33 -7.67 -15.60 -15.79
CA LYS A 33 -7.88 -14.66 -14.72
C LYS A 33 -9.38 -14.59 -14.54
N LEU A 34 -9.88 -15.39 -13.61
CA LEU A 34 -11.27 -15.35 -13.19
C LEU A 34 -11.50 -13.89 -12.77
N THR A 35 -12.30 -13.17 -13.54
CA THR A 35 -12.73 -11.82 -13.21
C THR A 35 -13.37 -11.84 -11.82
N GLY A 36 -12.67 -11.30 -10.80
CA GLY A 36 -13.22 -11.15 -9.46
C GLY A 36 -12.43 -11.71 -8.28
N GLY A 37 -11.17 -12.11 -8.45
CA GLY A 37 -10.31 -12.50 -7.33
C GLY A 37 -9.21 -11.48 -7.02
N PRO A 38 -8.54 -11.57 -5.85
CA PRO A 38 -7.46 -10.67 -5.48
C PRO A 38 -6.34 -10.65 -6.51
N THR A 39 -5.89 -9.46 -6.91
CA THR A 39 -4.72 -9.30 -7.79
C THR A 39 -3.44 -9.59 -7.01
N PRO A 40 -2.45 -10.33 -7.55
CA PRO A 40 -1.18 -10.55 -6.88
C PRO A 40 -0.44 -9.25 -6.58
N SER A 41 0.26 -9.19 -5.44
CA SER A 41 1.17 -8.11 -5.10
C SER A 41 2.63 -8.58 -5.15
N PRO A 42 3.59 -7.73 -5.56
CA PRO A 42 5.00 -8.07 -5.56
C PRO A 42 5.55 -8.23 -4.13
N PRO A 43 6.63 -9.02 -3.96
CA PRO A 43 7.29 -9.14 -2.66
C PRO A 43 7.75 -7.78 -2.12
N GLY A 44 7.51 -7.54 -0.83
CA GLY A 44 7.88 -6.29 -0.18
C GLY A 44 6.90 -5.13 -0.38
N ALA A 45 5.81 -5.34 -1.13
CA ALA A 45 4.75 -4.33 -1.28
C ALA A 45 4.13 -4.00 0.08
N ALA A 46 4.04 -2.71 0.39
CA ALA A 46 3.45 -2.24 1.65
C ALA A 46 2.94 -0.81 1.52
N ALA A 47 1.78 -0.53 2.10
CA ALA A 47 1.34 0.83 2.35
C ALA A 47 1.91 1.35 3.68
N HIS A 48 2.07 2.65 3.82
CA HIS A 48 2.51 3.27 5.06
C HIS A 48 2.04 4.73 5.17
N PHE A 49 1.91 5.22 6.39
CA PHE A 49 1.70 6.64 6.61
C PHE A 49 3.03 7.40 6.46
N LEU A 50 3.04 8.54 5.78
CA LEU A 50 4.27 9.32 5.60
C LEU A 50 4.65 10.15 6.83
N GLU A 51 3.68 10.69 7.56
CA GLU A 51 3.92 11.62 8.65
C GLU A 51 3.33 11.14 9.98
N LEU A 52 2.21 10.41 9.94
CA LEU A 52 1.53 9.95 11.16
C LEU A 52 2.20 8.71 11.75
N LYS A 53 2.29 8.69 13.06
CA LYS A 53 2.86 7.59 13.86
C LYS A 53 1.88 7.13 14.93
N ASP A 54 2.09 5.92 15.41
CA ASP A 54 1.33 5.41 16.55
C ASP A 54 1.53 6.28 17.79
N GLY A 55 0.43 6.66 18.45
CA GLY A 55 0.40 7.52 19.62
C GLY A 55 0.36 9.04 19.34
N ASP A 56 0.35 9.46 18.08
CA ASP A 56 0.30 10.89 17.75
C ASP A 56 -1.00 11.57 18.21
N THR A 57 -0.85 12.83 18.66
CA THR A 57 -2.00 13.73 18.83
C THR A 57 -2.13 14.64 17.61
N VAL A 58 -3.29 14.62 16.97
CA VAL A 58 -3.58 15.31 15.73
C VAL A 58 -4.78 16.26 15.88
N PRO A 59 -4.90 17.31 15.04
CA PRO A 59 -6.13 18.11 15.02
C PRO A 59 -7.30 17.24 14.52
N THR A 60 -8.53 17.60 14.92
CA THR A 60 -9.76 16.93 14.43
C THR A 60 -9.87 16.95 12.91
N LYS A 61 -9.32 17.98 12.26
CA LYS A 61 -9.18 18.07 10.81
C LYS A 61 -7.72 17.84 10.43
N VAL A 62 -7.38 16.61 10.07
CA VAL A 62 -6.01 16.16 9.80
C VAL A 62 -5.81 15.82 8.33
N THR A 63 -4.66 16.22 7.76
CA THR A 63 -4.22 15.72 6.45
C THR A 63 -3.45 14.44 6.65
N VAL A 64 -3.94 13.37 6.03
CA VAL A 64 -3.31 12.05 6.05
C VAL A 64 -2.63 11.84 4.70
N ARG A 65 -1.32 11.55 4.71
CA ARG A 65 -0.54 11.26 3.50
C ARG A 65 -0.19 9.80 3.42
N PHE A 66 -0.41 9.23 2.25
CA PHE A 66 -0.29 7.80 1.96
C PHE A 66 1.01 7.52 1.21
N GLY A 67 1.83 6.64 1.75
CA GLY A 67 3.02 6.11 1.10
C GLY A 67 2.77 4.69 0.61
N LEU A 68 3.44 4.32 -0.48
CA LEU A 68 3.39 3.00 -1.08
C LEU A 68 4.80 2.57 -1.46
N ARG A 69 5.14 1.31 -1.23
CA ARG A 69 6.41 0.71 -1.60
C ARG A 69 6.18 -0.47 -2.52
N GLU A 70 7.06 -0.65 -3.51
CA GLU A 70 7.08 -1.73 -4.50
C GLU A 70 5.83 -1.80 -5.40
N MET A 71 4.93 -0.82 -5.31
CA MET A 71 3.76 -0.70 -6.17
C MET A 71 3.50 0.76 -6.55
N GLY A 72 2.74 0.95 -7.61
CA GLY A 72 2.29 2.27 -8.05
C GLY A 72 0.85 2.56 -7.63
N VAL A 73 0.52 3.84 -7.54
CA VAL A 73 -0.87 4.28 -7.37
C VAL A 73 -1.53 4.38 -8.74
N ALA A 74 -2.73 3.85 -8.87
CA ALA A 74 -3.56 3.95 -10.08
C ALA A 74 -5.02 4.22 -9.69
N PRO A 75 -5.80 4.90 -10.52
CA PRO A 75 -7.23 5.04 -10.31
C PRO A 75 -7.96 3.69 -10.30
N ALA A 76 -9.05 3.62 -9.55
CA ALA A 76 -9.99 2.50 -9.57
C ALA A 76 -10.47 2.23 -11.01
N GLY A 77 -10.69 0.98 -11.36
CA GLY A 77 -11.10 0.56 -12.71
C GLY A 77 -9.96 0.52 -13.74
N LEU A 78 -8.77 1.05 -13.44
CA LEU A 78 -7.62 0.99 -14.35
C LEU A 78 -6.81 -0.29 -14.10
N ASP A 79 -6.84 -1.21 -15.07
CA ASP A 79 -6.03 -2.45 -15.03
C ASP A 79 -4.57 -2.14 -15.38
N ARG A 80 -3.73 -2.04 -14.37
CA ARG A 80 -2.30 -1.78 -14.49
C ARG A 80 -1.52 -2.71 -13.56
N PRO A 81 -0.50 -3.42 -14.05
CA PRO A 81 0.30 -4.30 -13.22
C PRO A 81 0.94 -3.57 -12.03
N ASN A 82 1.02 -4.23 -10.89
CA ASN A 82 1.64 -3.72 -9.66
C ASN A 82 1.13 -2.33 -9.25
N SER A 83 -0.17 -2.12 -9.35
CA SER A 83 -0.77 -0.85 -8.96
C SER A 83 -2.13 -1.04 -8.31
N GLY A 84 -2.55 -0.03 -7.56
CA GLY A 84 -3.84 0.00 -6.91
C GLY A 84 -4.15 1.38 -6.35
N HIS A 85 -5.24 1.51 -5.62
CA HIS A 85 -5.65 2.76 -4.99
C HIS A 85 -5.85 2.59 -3.49
N HIS A 86 -5.64 3.68 -2.76
CA HIS A 86 -5.69 3.65 -1.32
C HIS A 86 -7.13 3.61 -0.78
N HIS A 87 -7.30 2.85 0.30
CA HIS A 87 -8.40 2.98 1.24
C HIS A 87 -7.85 3.29 2.63
N LEU A 88 -8.56 4.11 3.40
CA LEU A 88 -8.24 4.40 4.79
C LEU A 88 -9.34 3.82 5.68
N LEU A 89 -8.95 2.90 6.53
CA LEU A 89 -9.79 2.30 7.55
C LEU A 89 -9.70 3.15 8.83
N ILE A 90 -10.85 3.54 9.36
CA ILE A 90 -10.97 4.36 10.57
C ILE A 90 -11.86 3.63 11.56
N ASP A 91 -11.31 3.29 12.74
CA ASP A 91 -12.05 2.64 13.85
C ASP A 91 -12.75 1.33 13.46
N THR A 92 -12.19 0.60 12.54
CA THR A 92 -12.73 -0.67 12.06
C THR A 92 -11.62 -1.71 11.89
N ASP A 93 -12.00 -2.96 11.81
CA ASP A 93 -11.12 -4.07 11.47
C ASP A 93 -10.97 -4.22 9.96
N LEU A 94 -10.03 -5.08 9.53
CA LEU A 94 -9.86 -5.40 8.12
C LEU A 94 -11.15 -6.07 7.59
N PRO A 95 -11.62 -5.64 6.41
CA PRO A 95 -12.72 -6.35 5.72
C PRO A 95 -12.24 -7.70 5.20
N PRO A 96 -13.15 -8.56 4.68
CA PRO A 96 -12.77 -9.75 3.94
C PRO A 96 -11.77 -9.41 2.83
N LEU A 97 -10.65 -10.16 2.75
CA LEU A 97 -9.55 -9.83 1.84
C LEU A 97 -9.75 -10.37 0.41
N ASN A 98 -10.83 -11.09 0.17
CA ASN A 98 -11.21 -11.65 -1.13
C ASN A 98 -12.48 -11.02 -1.72
N GLU A 99 -12.95 -9.94 -1.13
CA GLU A 99 -14.14 -9.21 -1.52
C GLU A 99 -13.82 -7.72 -1.70
N PRO A 100 -14.64 -6.97 -2.45
CA PRO A 100 -14.45 -5.52 -2.57
C PRO A 100 -14.51 -4.84 -1.20
N ILE A 101 -13.54 -3.96 -0.96
CA ILE A 101 -13.47 -3.14 0.25
C ILE A 101 -14.72 -2.26 0.32
N PRO A 102 -15.45 -2.25 1.43
CA PRO A 102 -16.60 -1.36 1.60
C PRO A 102 -16.24 0.11 1.36
N ASN A 103 -17.23 0.91 1.00
CA ASN A 103 -17.09 2.37 0.90
C ASN A 103 -18.14 3.01 1.82
N ASP A 104 -17.72 3.34 3.03
CA ASP A 104 -18.56 3.91 4.09
C ASP A 104 -17.73 4.85 4.99
N PHE A 105 -18.32 5.28 6.13
CA PHE A 105 -17.66 6.21 7.05
C PHE A 105 -16.38 5.64 7.69
N ASN A 106 -16.24 4.32 7.75
CA ASN A 106 -15.08 3.63 8.34
C ASN A 106 -14.08 3.14 7.29
N HIS A 107 -14.47 3.12 6.00
CA HIS A 107 -13.67 2.67 4.87
C HIS A 107 -13.66 3.76 3.79
N LEU A 108 -12.78 4.76 3.97
CA LEU A 108 -12.70 5.87 3.01
C LEU A 108 -11.98 5.43 1.74
N HIS A 109 -12.58 5.69 0.59
CA HIS A 109 -12.12 5.28 -0.72
C HIS A 109 -11.44 6.44 -1.48
N PHE A 110 -10.24 6.21 -2.03
CA PHE A 110 -9.45 7.19 -2.78
C PHE A 110 -9.22 6.74 -4.23
N GLY A 111 -10.33 6.47 -4.92
CA GLY A 111 -10.35 5.83 -6.24
C GLY A 111 -9.85 6.67 -7.40
N ALA A 112 -9.55 7.96 -7.22
CA ALA A 112 -8.93 8.78 -8.26
C ALA A 112 -7.39 8.76 -8.22
N GLY A 113 -6.78 7.88 -7.42
CA GLY A 113 -5.33 7.79 -7.27
C GLY A 113 -4.73 8.87 -6.35
N GLN A 114 -5.52 9.34 -5.38
CA GLN A 114 -5.04 10.30 -4.38
C GLN A 114 -3.97 9.67 -3.48
N THR A 115 -2.97 10.46 -3.14
CA THR A 115 -1.89 10.10 -2.20
C THR A 115 -1.98 10.86 -0.88
N GLU A 116 -2.96 11.74 -0.75
CA GLU A 116 -3.29 12.44 0.49
C GLU A 116 -4.78 12.77 0.55
N ALA A 117 -5.29 12.92 1.75
CA ALA A 117 -6.66 13.37 1.98
C ALA A 117 -6.78 14.14 3.29
N GLN A 118 -7.71 15.10 3.32
CA GLN A 118 -8.12 15.74 4.55
C GLN A 118 -9.26 14.96 5.18
N VAL A 119 -9.03 14.46 6.40
CA VAL A 119 -9.99 13.65 7.16
C VAL A 119 -10.45 14.41 8.39
N THR A 120 -11.74 14.32 8.70
CA THR A 120 -12.30 14.88 9.94
C THR A 120 -12.59 13.75 10.91
N LEU A 121 -11.90 13.77 12.05
CA LEU A 121 -12.07 12.83 13.15
C LEU A 121 -12.85 13.51 14.29
N LYS A 122 -13.66 12.76 15.00
CA LYS A 122 -14.26 13.25 16.24
C LYS A 122 -13.16 13.45 17.29
N PRO A 123 -13.31 14.37 18.28
CA PRO A 123 -12.37 14.41 19.40
C PRO A 123 -12.31 13.07 20.14
N GLY A 124 -11.09 12.58 20.38
CA GLY A 124 -10.86 11.31 21.09
C GLY A 124 -9.87 10.40 20.40
N PRO A 125 -9.73 9.15 20.89
CA PRO A 125 -8.86 8.15 20.32
C PRO A 125 -9.47 7.53 19.05
N HIS A 126 -8.63 7.33 18.03
CA HIS A 126 -8.98 6.68 16.77
C HIS A 126 -7.92 5.66 16.37
N THR A 127 -8.33 4.65 15.61
CA THR A 127 -7.41 3.76 14.90
C THR A 127 -7.44 4.06 13.41
N LEU A 128 -6.26 4.07 12.79
CA LEU A 128 -6.10 4.29 11.36
C LEU A 128 -5.29 3.16 10.75
N GLN A 129 -5.70 2.68 9.56
CA GLN A 129 -4.94 1.70 8.78
C GLN A 129 -5.14 1.94 7.29
N LEU A 130 -4.07 1.85 6.51
CA LEU A 130 -4.15 1.87 5.05
C LEU A 130 -4.29 0.47 4.50
N LEU A 131 -5.13 0.32 3.47
CA LEU A 131 -5.29 -0.89 2.69
C LEU A 131 -5.34 -0.51 1.21
N LEU A 132 -4.62 -1.24 0.35
CA LEU A 132 -4.61 -0.99 -1.08
C LEU A 132 -5.61 -1.94 -1.76
N GLY A 133 -6.54 -1.36 -2.51
CA GLY A 133 -7.46 -2.08 -3.38
C GLY A 133 -6.94 -2.12 -4.82
N ASP A 134 -7.19 -3.19 -5.54
CA ASP A 134 -6.95 -3.32 -6.96
C ASP A 134 -8.03 -2.59 -7.79
N LYS A 135 -8.02 -2.74 -9.12
CA LYS A 135 -8.99 -2.09 -10.02
C LYS A 135 -10.46 -2.37 -9.68
N ASP A 136 -10.74 -3.51 -9.05
CA ASP A 136 -12.08 -3.95 -8.66
C ASP A 136 -12.36 -3.72 -7.16
N HIS A 137 -11.52 -2.93 -6.48
CA HIS A 137 -11.56 -2.62 -5.03
C HIS A 137 -11.25 -3.82 -4.13
N ILE A 138 -10.75 -4.93 -4.68
CA ILE A 138 -10.41 -6.10 -3.90
C ILE A 138 -8.98 -5.92 -3.35
N PRO A 139 -8.72 -6.22 -2.06
CA PRO A 139 -7.35 -6.21 -1.52
C PRO A 139 -6.43 -7.14 -2.32
N HIS A 140 -5.18 -6.73 -2.53
CA HIS A 140 -4.18 -7.58 -3.19
C HIS A 140 -3.87 -8.84 -2.39
N SER A 141 -3.28 -9.85 -3.02
CA SER A 141 -2.80 -11.07 -2.36
C SER A 141 -1.29 -11.30 -2.63
N PRO A 142 -0.44 -11.25 -1.59
CA PRO A 142 -0.68 -10.84 -0.20
C PRO A 142 -1.24 -9.41 -0.05
N PRO A 143 -1.98 -9.10 1.04
CA PRO A 143 -2.59 -7.77 1.20
C PRO A 143 -1.51 -6.69 1.39
N VAL A 144 -1.67 -5.58 0.66
CA VAL A 144 -0.78 -4.43 0.72
C VAL A 144 -1.40 -3.40 1.67
N MET A 145 -0.87 -3.34 2.89
CA MET A 145 -1.45 -2.53 3.96
C MET A 145 -0.38 -1.93 4.86
N SER A 146 -0.76 -0.92 5.66
CA SER A 146 0.08 -0.38 6.73
C SER A 146 -0.10 -1.13 8.03
N PRO A 147 0.83 -0.99 9.00
CA PRO A 147 0.49 -1.22 10.39
C PRO A 147 -0.73 -0.38 10.79
N ARG A 148 -1.56 -0.91 11.70
CA ARG A 148 -2.63 -0.14 12.35
C ARG A 148 -1.96 0.79 13.37
N ILE A 149 -2.27 2.06 13.32
CA ILE A 149 -1.81 3.07 14.27
C ILE A 149 -2.97 3.62 15.08
N ARG A 150 -2.70 4.12 16.27
CA ARG A 150 -3.63 4.86 17.12
C ARG A 150 -3.24 6.32 17.11
N VAL A 151 -4.23 7.20 16.98
CA VAL A 151 -4.05 8.64 17.08
C VAL A 151 -5.08 9.22 18.05
N ILE A 152 -4.79 10.37 18.65
CA ILE A 152 -5.73 11.11 19.50
C ILE A 152 -6.10 12.40 18.76
N ALA A 153 -7.34 12.50 18.28
CA ALA A 153 -7.85 13.72 17.68
C ALA A 153 -8.26 14.73 18.77
N SER A 154 -7.81 15.96 18.66
CA SER A 154 -8.08 17.01 19.64
C SER A 154 -8.25 18.36 18.98
N ASP A 155 -9.31 19.10 19.37
CA ASP A 155 -9.55 20.49 18.94
C ASP A 155 -8.59 21.47 19.60
N ALA A 156 -7.82 21.03 20.59
CA ALA A 156 -6.77 21.85 21.17
C ALA A 156 -5.73 22.20 20.09
N THR A 157 -5.78 23.40 19.61
CA THR A 157 -4.94 24.02 18.55
C THR A 157 -3.45 24.10 18.97
N THR A 158 -2.91 23.02 19.53
CA THR A 158 -1.54 23.05 20.03
C THR A 158 -0.82 21.78 19.62
N SER A 159 -0.30 21.77 18.38
CA SER A 159 0.84 20.89 18.08
C SER A 159 1.87 21.07 19.21
N PRO A 160 2.45 20.00 19.78
CA PRO A 160 3.49 20.10 20.80
C PRO A 160 4.63 21.05 20.42
N GLN A 161 4.93 21.19 19.13
CA GLN A 161 5.91 22.13 18.60
C GLN A 161 5.47 23.60 18.73
N VAL A 162 4.18 23.91 18.52
CA VAL A 162 3.65 25.28 18.67
C VAL A 162 3.54 25.62 20.16
N ALA A 163 3.18 24.67 21.02
CA ALA A 163 3.18 24.85 22.46
C ALA A 163 4.60 25.12 22.99
N ALA A 164 5.59 24.36 22.57
CA ALA A 164 6.99 24.56 22.93
C ALA A 164 7.51 25.95 22.46
N ALA A 165 7.16 26.36 21.24
CA ALA A 165 7.54 27.65 20.68
C ALA A 165 6.87 28.81 21.42
N SER A 166 5.59 28.69 21.78
CA SER A 166 4.86 29.71 22.53
C SER A 166 5.36 29.87 23.98
N VAL A 167 5.71 28.75 24.63
CA VAL A 167 6.34 28.77 25.97
C VAL A 167 7.72 29.44 25.94
N LYS A 168 8.54 29.12 24.92
CA LYS A 168 9.85 29.73 24.71
C LYS A 168 9.73 31.24 24.47
N LYS A 169 8.76 31.68 23.68
CA LYS A 169 8.49 33.10 23.39
C LYS A 169 8.03 33.86 24.66
N ARG A 170 7.16 33.25 25.48
CA ARG A 170 6.71 33.84 26.78
C ARG A 170 7.85 33.96 27.77
N ARG A 171 8.71 32.96 27.91
CA ARG A 171 9.90 33.01 28.80
C ARG A 171 10.88 34.10 28.39
N HIS A 172 11.13 34.29 27.07
CA HIS A 172 11.99 35.39 26.60
C HIS A 172 11.39 36.77 26.83
N ALA A 173 10.07 36.94 26.67
CA ALA A 173 9.38 38.20 26.95
C ALA A 173 9.44 38.54 28.45
N GLN A 174 9.24 37.56 29.33
CA GLN A 174 9.32 37.74 30.78
C GLN A 174 10.75 38.05 31.26
N ALA A 175 11.78 37.43 30.66
CA ALA A 175 13.17 37.73 30.98
C ALA A 175 13.56 39.17 30.57
N ARG A 176 13.08 39.64 29.41
CA ARG A 176 13.29 41.03 28.97
C ARG A 176 12.62 42.05 29.89
N SER A 177 11.41 41.78 30.37
CA SER A 177 10.70 42.68 31.28
C SER A 177 11.37 42.79 32.67
N ARG A 178 11.95 41.70 33.16
CA ARG A 178 12.71 41.71 34.43
C ARG A 178 13.99 42.51 34.30
N ASN A 179 14.75 42.36 33.23
CA ASN A 179 15.99 43.12 33.00
C ASN A 179 15.71 44.62 32.81
N TYR A 180 14.60 45.00 32.18
CA TYR A 180 14.21 46.39 32.03
C TYR A 180 13.88 47.06 33.40
N ARG A 181 13.19 46.34 34.30
CA ARG A 181 12.86 46.85 35.66
C ARG A 181 14.08 46.98 36.55
N SER A 182 15.05 46.06 36.44
CA SER A 182 16.28 46.15 37.24
C SER A 182 17.17 47.31 36.79
N SER A 183 17.24 47.60 35.49
CA SER A 183 18.03 48.74 34.98
C SER A 183 17.42 50.10 35.28
N ALA A 184 16.09 50.16 35.44
CA ALA A 184 15.39 51.41 35.86
C ALA A 184 15.56 51.73 37.35
N ALA A 185 15.80 50.73 38.20
CA ALA A 185 16.04 50.90 39.62
C ALA A 185 17.47 51.42 39.97
N TYR A 186 18.40 51.34 39.02
CA TYR A 186 19.80 51.77 39.20
C TYR A 186 20.07 53.22 38.78
N ARG A 187 19.04 53.97 38.33
CA ARG A 187 19.15 55.37 37.88
C ARG A 187 18.46 56.40 38.84
N LYS A 188 18.35 56.10 40.13
CA LYS A 188 17.91 57.04 41.13
C LYS A 188 19.02 57.33 42.15
#